data_d650d0d062a93279df820bf14d23cdee
#
_entry.id   d650d0d062a93279df820bf14d23cdee
#
_cell.length_a   1.000
_cell.length_b   1.000
_cell.length_c   1.000
_cell.angle_alpha   90.00
_cell.angle_beta   90.00
_cell.angle_gamma   90.00
#
_symmetry.space_group_name_H-M   'P 1'
#
loop_
_entity.id
_entity.type
_entity.pdbx_description
1 polymer ?
#
loop_
_entity_poly.entity_id
_entity_poly.type
_entity_poly.pdbx_seq_one_letter_code
_entity_poly.pdbx_strand_id
1 'polypeptide(L)'
;MSKKDNKRKQKEKIRKDSPKNIDAHKARLSMEKDMTAIQKLVDEHEFESEAEVNVFLQNLISAGELPQRTAQSPLEKAQELIYDAWEMQNKRDRVKLARQALEISPDCADAYVILAEDTAWNIEEALKLYQAGVEAGERALGAKSFTENLGYFWGILKTRPYMRARAGLAQCLWELGKHKEAIEHYQDMLRLNPGDNQGIRYLLAACLLEMGDIEALEQLLGQYDEPTAAWLYTGALVTFLQHGDSPESQQRLIEALEHNPYVAPYLLGKKRLPKRLPDYMGFGDKNEAVIYAAEFGIGWLKAKGAISWLESTYYSRQAAPQGRSKPLDIPEAFLKAFESEDKTSQPARQNSEKIYTFKVSLKESPEIWHKIEIESSQTLHHLHKAIFKAYERYDEHLYAFFLSNKPWDSSSAYSLPHPESHVKNAKRARIDSLGLRVKKKFLYLFDFGDEWWHLIQLLDIKEGESESKYPRIVGGQGKSPPQYLDEEEK
;
A
#
# COMPACT_ATOMS: atom_id res chain seq x y z
N MET A 1 27.84 3.68 40.15
CA MET A 1 27.19 3.64 38.82
C MET A 1 26.37 4.88 38.62
N SER A 2 26.71 5.69 37.62
CA SER A 2 26.14 7.04 37.40
C SER A 2 24.72 6.96 36.80
N LYS A 3 23.89 7.95 37.15
CA LYS A 3 22.52 8.12 36.53
C LYS A 3 22.54 8.11 34.99
N LYS A 4 23.69 8.40 34.36
CA LYS A 4 23.90 8.28 32.90
C LYS A 4 23.95 6.83 32.43
N ASP A 5 24.52 5.91 33.20
CA ASP A 5 24.63 4.49 32.82
C ASP A 5 23.26 3.78 32.90
N ASN A 6 22.42 4.17 33.84
CA ASN A 6 21.05 3.64 33.94
C ASN A 6 20.17 4.13 32.78
N LYS A 7 20.29 5.42 32.36
CA LYS A 7 19.57 5.94 31.18
C LYS A 7 20.02 5.29 29.87
N ARG A 8 21.32 4.97 29.75
CA ARG A 8 21.86 4.29 28.57
C ARG A 8 21.37 2.84 28.47
N LYS A 9 21.38 2.08 29.60
CA LYS A 9 20.84 0.71 29.64
C LYS A 9 19.32 0.67 29.44
N GLN A 10 18.58 1.69 29.90
CA GLN A 10 17.14 1.80 29.69
C GLN A 10 16.81 2.14 28.23
N LYS A 11 17.62 3.01 27.58
CA LYS A 11 17.50 3.29 26.13
C LYS A 11 17.87 2.06 25.27
N GLU A 12 18.88 1.28 25.67
CA GLU A 12 19.23 0.03 24.98
C GLU A 12 18.16 -1.06 25.14
N LYS A 13 17.48 -1.11 26.30
CA LYS A 13 16.36 -2.04 26.54
C LYS A 13 15.13 -1.64 25.72
N ILE A 14 14.79 -0.33 25.68
CA ILE A 14 13.68 0.20 24.87
C ILE A 14 13.94 -0.01 23.35
N ARG A 15 15.19 0.08 22.89
CA ARG A 15 15.54 -0.21 21.49
C ARG A 15 15.43 -1.71 21.11
N LYS A 16 15.51 -2.63 22.10
CA LYS A 16 15.33 -4.07 21.85
C LYS A 16 13.86 -4.51 21.83
N ASP A 17 12.96 -3.73 22.46
CA ASP A 17 11.54 -4.09 22.61
C ASP A 17 10.61 -3.28 21.67
N SER A 18 11.15 -2.44 20.76
CA SER A 18 10.36 -1.84 19.68
C SER A 18 10.03 -2.93 18.67
N PRO A 19 8.76 -3.11 18.24
CA PRO A 19 8.46 -4.00 17.14
C PRO A 19 9.25 -3.51 15.92
N LYS A 20 10.18 -4.34 15.44
CA LYS A 20 10.93 -4.07 14.20
C LYS A 20 9.87 -3.94 13.12
N ASN A 21 9.90 -2.86 12.34
CA ASN A 21 9.19 -2.79 11.08
C ASN A 21 9.56 -4.04 10.28
N ILE A 22 8.64 -4.99 10.21
CA ILE A 22 8.83 -6.20 9.44
C ILE A 22 8.68 -5.74 8.00
N ASP A 23 9.79 -5.72 7.27
CA ASP A 23 9.82 -5.53 5.84
C ASP A 23 8.78 -6.48 5.21
N ALA A 24 7.76 -5.95 4.52
CA ALA A 24 6.66 -6.74 3.99
C ALA A 24 7.15 -7.86 3.06
N HIS A 25 8.25 -7.64 2.37
CA HIS A 25 8.91 -8.67 1.54
C HIS A 25 9.45 -9.81 2.41
N LYS A 26 10.15 -9.50 3.50
CA LYS A 26 10.65 -10.52 4.44
C LYS A 26 9.53 -11.29 5.12
N ALA A 27 8.43 -10.61 5.46
CA ALA A 27 7.26 -11.27 6.03
C ALA A 27 6.67 -12.31 5.07
N ARG A 28 6.59 -11.99 3.77
CA ARG A 28 6.12 -12.93 2.73
C ARG A 28 7.03 -14.13 2.58
N LEU A 29 8.35 -13.94 2.62
CA LEU A 29 9.33 -15.03 2.51
C LEU A 29 9.34 -15.92 3.75
N SER A 30 9.20 -15.33 4.96
CA SER A 30 9.01 -16.10 6.20
C SER A 30 7.73 -16.94 6.14
N MET A 31 6.63 -16.36 5.68
CA MET A 31 5.37 -17.09 5.47
C MET A 31 5.54 -18.21 4.44
N GLU A 32 6.30 -18.00 3.35
CA GLU A 32 6.58 -19.03 2.35
C GLU A 32 7.36 -20.21 2.96
N LYS A 33 8.34 -19.93 3.84
CA LYS A 33 9.07 -20.93 4.61
C LYS A 33 8.10 -21.79 5.44
N ASP A 34 7.20 -21.13 6.19
CA ASP A 34 6.24 -21.82 7.04
C ASP A 34 5.23 -22.64 6.22
N MET A 35 4.71 -22.08 5.14
CA MET A 35 3.82 -22.77 4.21
C MET A 35 4.47 -23.99 3.57
N THR A 36 5.77 -23.90 3.20
CA THR A 36 6.52 -25.02 2.66
C THR A 36 6.68 -26.15 3.70
N ALA A 37 6.85 -25.78 4.98
CA ALA A 37 6.90 -26.76 6.06
C ALA A 37 5.55 -27.48 6.24
N ILE A 38 4.46 -26.72 6.23
CA ILE A 38 3.10 -27.25 6.34
C ILE A 38 2.76 -28.17 5.14
N GLN A 39 3.04 -27.71 3.92
CA GLN A 39 2.79 -28.50 2.71
C GLN A 39 3.46 -29.86 2.76
N LYS A 40 4.71 -29.90 3.19
CA LYS A 40 5.45 -31.15 3.32
C LYS A 40 4.83 -32.11 4.33
N LEU A 41 4.37 -31.58 5.48
CA LEU A 41 3.67 -32.39 6.48
C LEU A 41 2.37 -32.97 5.92
N VAL A 42 1.67 -32.21 5.10
CA VAL A 42 0.47 -32.67 4.40
C VAL A 42 0.83 -33.78 3.37
N ASP A 43 1.92 -33.56 2.61
CA ASP A 43 2.36 -34.53 1.57
C ASP A 43 2.90 -35.86 2.17
N GLU A 44 3.38 -35.85 3.42
CA GLU A 44 3.87 -37.03 4.14
C GLU A 44 2.75 -37.85 4.81
N HIS A 45 1.52 -37.34 4.84
CA HIS A 45 0.36 -38.02 5.42
C HIS A 45 -0.63 -38.43 4.32
N GLU A 46 -1.17 -39.65 4.46
CA GLU A 46 -2.31 -40.10 3.64
C GLU A 46 -3.60 -39.66 4.34
N PHE A 47 -4.41 -38.83 3.67
CA PHE A 47 -5.71 -38.40 4.16
C PHE A 47 -6.83 -39.05 3.34
N GLU A 48 -7.88 -39.49 4.00
CA GLU A 48 -9.05 -40.07 3.33
C GLU A 48 -10.03 -39.00 2.82
N SER A 49 -9.94 -37.76 3.33
CA SER A 49 -10.84 -36.65 2.97
C SER A 49 -10.26 -35.29 3.22
N GLU A 50 -10.77 -34.23 2.51
CA GLU A 50 -10.45 -32.83 2.78
C GLU A 50 -10.79 -32.41 4.23
N ALA A 51 -11.80 -33.04 4.85
CA ALA A 51 -12.16 -32.75 6.23
C ALA A 51 -11.04 -33.15 7.20
N GLU A 52 -10.37 -34.28 6.95
CA GLU A 52 -9.22 -34.72 7.75
C GLU A 52 -8.03 -33.80 7.58
N VAL A 53 -7.75 -33.34 6.35
CA VAL A 53 -6.71 -32.31 6.10
C VAL A 53 -7.00 -31.06 6.91
N ASN A 54 -8.25 -30.56 6.90
CA ASN A 54 -8.63 -29.37 7.65
C ASN A 54 -8.48 -29.55 9.17
N VAL A 55 -8.86 -30.71 9.72
CA VAL A 55 -8.66 -31.00 11.14
C VAL A 55 -7.17 -31.07 11.50
N PHE A 56 -6.37 -31.73 10.65
CA PHE A 56 -4.92 -31.78 10.82
C PHE A 56 -4.28 -30.39 10.85
N LEU A 57 -4.64 -29.53 9.88
CA LEU A 57 -4.15 -28.15 9.80
C LEU A 57 -4.58 -27.31 11.01
N GLN A 58 -5.84 -27.44 11.46
CA GLN A 58 -6.32 -26.75 12.66
C GLN A 58 -5.55 -27.17 13.92
N ASN A 59 -5.26 -28.46 14.06
CA ASN A 59 -4.46 -28.97 15.18
C ASN A 59 -3.02 -28.45 15.13
N LEU A 60 -2.42 -28.41 13.94
CA LEU A 60 -1.07 -27.88 13.74
C LEU A 60 -0.98 -26.38 14.13
N ILE A 61 -1.94 -25.57 13.66
CA ILE A 61 -2.00 -24.13 13.99
C ILE A 61 -2.25 -23.94 15.49
N SER A 62 -3.11 -24.76 16.09
CA SER A 62 -3.45 -24.67 17.53
C SER A 62 -2.29 -25.08 18.44
N ALA A 63 -1.39 -25.95 17.97
CA ALA A 63 -0.18 -26.35 18.71
C ALA A 63 0.86 -25.23 18.81
N GLY A 64 0.80 -24.20 17.94
CA GLY A 64 1.65 -23.00 17.99
C GLY A 64 3.13 -23.23 17.63
N GLU A 65 3.54 -24.44 17.38
CA GLU A 65 4.91 -24.80 16.95
C GLU A 65 4.83 -25.69 15.72
N LEU A 66 5.45 -25.25 14.63
CA LEU A 66 5.66 -26.09 13.46
C LEU A 66 6.72 -27.15 13.78
N PRO A 67 6.51 -28.42 13.44
CA PRO A 67 7.50 -29.47 13.66
C PRO A 67 8.83 -29.14 12.98
N GLN A 68 9.95 -29.46 13.62
CA GLN A 68 11.27 -29.29 13.03
C GLN A 68 11.38 -30.12 11.75
N ARG A 69 11.71 -29.43 10.65
CA ARG A 69 11.87 -30.04 9.33
C ARG A 69 13.15 -30.87 9.26
N THR A 70 13.06 -32.03 8.64
CA THR A 70 14.20 -32.76 8.09
C THR A 70 14.15 -32.62 6.55
N ALA A 71 15.01 -31.73 6.01
CA ALA A 71 15.18 -31.63 4.55
C ALA A 71 15.71 -32.96 4.01
N GLN A 72 14.99 -33.56 3.05
CA GLN A 72 15.32 -34.89 2.55
C GLN A 72 16.21 -34.83 1.30
N SER A 73 15.96 -33.87 0.40
CA SER A 73 16.75 -33.71 -0.83
C SER A 73 17.84 -32.65 -0.71
N PRO A 74 18.89 -32.70 -1.53
CA PRO A 74 19.87 -31.62 -1.63
C PRO A 74 19.25 -30.27 -1.96
N LEU A 75 18.25 -30.23 -2.85
CA LEU A 75 17.57 -28.99 -3.24
C LEU A 75 16.79 -28.39 -2.06
N GLU A 76 16.09 -29.19 -1.27
CA GLU A 76 15.40 -28.71 -0.06
C GLU A 76 16.38 -28.15 0.96
N LYS A 77 17.52 -28.80 1.18
CA LYS A 77 18.57 -28.28 2.08
C LYS A 77 19.13 -26.96 1.59
N ALA A 78 19.35 -26.81 0.29
CA ALA A 78 19.78 -25.57 -0.32
C ALA A 78 18.73 -24.46 -0.15
N GLN A 79 17.44 -24.76 -0.36
CA GLN A 79 16.35 -23.80 -0.22
C GLN A 79 16.15 -23.35 1.25
N GLU A 80 16.38 -24.20 2.23
CA GLU A 80 16.39 -23.82 3.66
C GLU A 80 17.45 -22.77 3.96
N LEU A 81 18.66 -22.91 3.42
CA LEU A 81 19.71 -21.90 3.56
C LEU A 81 19.29 -20.56 2.92
N ILE A 82 18.53 -20.59 1.85
CA ILE A 82 18.03 -19.38 1.20
C ILE A 82 16.97 -18.70 2.07
N TYR A 83 16.04 -19.43 2.67
CA TYR A 83 15.11 -18.85 3.64
C TYR A 83 15.84 -18.20 4.81
N ASP A 84 16.88 -18.85 5.35
CA ASP A 84 17.72 -18.26 6.39
C ASP A 84 18.48 -17.01 5.88
N ALA A 85 18.96 -17.04 4.64
CA ALA A 85 19.62 -15.89 4.02
C ALA A 85 18.70 -14.67 3.96
N TRP A 86 17.43 -14.83 3.59
CA TRP A 86 16.48 -13.71 3.52
C TRP A 86 16.15 -13.09 4.90
N GLU A 87 16.30 -13.85 5.98
CA GLU A 87 16.17 -13.34 7.34
C GLU A 87 17.38 -12.46 7.74
N MET A 88 18.55 -12.65 7.10
CA MET A 88 19.77 -11.89 7.41
C MET A 88 19.67 -10.43 6.95
N GLN A 89 20.08 -9.50 7.82
CA GLN A 89 20.19 -8.09 7.45
C GLN A 89 21.49 -7.79 6.70
N ASN A 90 22.55 -8.56 6.98
CA ASN A 90 23.86 -8.32 6.40
C ASN A 90 23.99 -9.01 5.03
N LYS A 91 24.24 -8.22 4.01
CA LYS A 91 24.47 -8.66 2.63
C LYS A 91 25.56 -9.74 2.49
N ARG A 92 26.66 -9.64 3.26
CA ARG A 92 27.76 -10.64 3.22
C ARG A 92 27.29 -12.01 3.69
N ASP A 93 26.45 -12.04 4.72
CA ASP A 93 25.94 -13.30 5.27
C ASP A 93 24.91 -13.92 4.31
N ARG A 94 24.05 -13.13 3.65
CA ARG A 94 23.17 -13.61 2.59
C ARG A 94 23.93 -14.26 1.44
N VAL A 95 24.95 -13.56 0.93
CA VAL A 95 25.79 -14.06 -0.17
C VAL A 95 26.53 -15.34 0.23
N LYS A 96 27.01 -15.43 1.47
CA LYS A 96 27.66 -16.65 1.98
C LYS A 96 26.71 -17.83 1.97
N LEU A 97 25.49 -17.66 2.50
CA LEU A 97 24.48 -18.72 2.52
C LEU A 97 24.02 -19.11 1.12
N ALA A 98 23.85 -18.14 0.20
CA ALA A 98 23.51 -18.43 -1.19
C ALA A 98 24.59 -19.26 -1.90
N ARG A 99 25.87 -18.99 -1.66
CA ARG A 99 26.97 -19.81 -2.20
C ARG A 99 26.99 -21.22 -1.62
N GLN A 100 26.80 -21.35 -0.31
CA GLN A 100 26.68 -22.66 0.34
C GLN A 100 25.48 -23.46 -0.19
N ALA A 101 24.36 -22.79 -0.47
CA ALA A 101 23.22 -23.43 -1.09
C ALA A 101 23.56 -24.01 -2.48
N LEU A 102 24.32 -23.30 -3.30
CA LEU A 102 24.76 -23.79 -4.62
C LEU A 102 25.79 -24.91 -4.53
N GLU A 103 26.61 -24.97 -3.47
CA GLU A 103 27.50 -26.12 -3.21
C GLU A 103 26.70 -27.38 -2.90
N ILE A 104 25.54 -27.25 -2.25
CA ILE A 104 24.65 -28.38 -1.92
C ILE A 104 23.80 -28.77 -3.13
N SER A 105 23.20 -27.78 -3.82
CA SER A 105 22.41 -28.00 -5.02
C SER A 105 22.57 -26.86 -6.03
N PRO A 106 23.15 -27.10 -7.20
CA PRO A 106 23.24 -26.11 -8.28
C PRO A 106 21.88 -25.76 -8.88
N ASP A 107 20.81 -26.50 -8.53
CA ASP A 107 19.44 -26.28 -9.00
C ASP A 107 18.62 -25.38 -8.07
N CYS A 108 19.25 -24.78 -7.07
CA CYS A 108 18.61 -23.80 -6.18
C CYS A 108 18.49 -22.43 -6.87
N ALA A 109 17.39 -22.19 -7.58
CA ALA A 109 17.17 -20.97 -8.36
C ALA A 109 17.25 -19.68 -7.51
N ASP A 110 16.68 -19.66 -6.30
CA ASP A 110 16.71 -18.49 -5.42
C ASP A 110 18.12 -18.12 -4.94
N ALA A 111 19.06 -19.06 -4.94
CA ALA A 111 20.44 -18.72 -4.63
C ALA A 111 21.05 -17.80 -5.68
N TYR A 112 20.74 -18.01 -6.96
CA TYR A 112 21.14 -17.11 -8.04
C TYR A 112 20.42 -15.75 -7.95
N VAL A 113 19.16 -15.73 -7.52
CA VAL A 113 18.41 -14.47 -7.28
C VAL A 113 19.15 -13.62 -6.23
N ILE A 114 19.50 -14.19 -5.07
CA ILE A 114 20.25 -13.47 -4.03
C ILE A 114 21.61 -12.99 -4.57
N LEU A 115 22.32 -13.83 -5.33
CA LEU A 115 23.60 -13.44 -5.91
C LEU A 115 23.44 -12.31 -6.94
N ALA A 116 22.39 -12.33 -7.75
CA ALA A 116 22.10 -11.25 -8.69
C ALA A 116 21.85 -9.92 -7.97
N GLU A 117 21.00 -9.92 -6.94
CA GLU A 117 20.63 -8.73 -6.18
C GLU A 117 21.80 -8.19 -5.31
N ASP A 118 22.59 -9.10 -4.73
CA ASP A 118 23.57 -8.72 -3.73
C ASP A 118 25.01 -8.66 -4.25
N THR A 119 25.35 -9.23 -5.42
CA THR A 119 26.75 -9.25 -5.88
C THR A 119 26.96 -8.61 -7.23
N ALA A 120 25.97 -8.60 -8.11
CA ALA A 120 26.13 -8.02 -9.43
C ALA A 120 26.50 -6.54 -9.33
N TRP A 121 27.54 -6.16 -10.04
CA TRP A 121 28.04 -4.77 -10.08
C TRP A 121 27.61 -4.03 -11.35
N ASN A 122 27.02 -4.74 -12.31
CA ASN A 122 26.34 -4.20 -13.49
C ASN A 122 25.19 -5.11 -13.91
N ILE A 123 24.40 -4.63 -14.88
CA ILE A 123 23.22 -5.30 -15.37
C ILE A 123 23.51 -6.59 -16.14
N GLU A 124 24.67 -6.66 -16.83
CA GLU A 124 25.09 -7.83 -17.59
C GLU A 124 25.46 -9.00 -16.67
N GLU A 125 26.05 -8.70 -15.51
CA GLU A 125 26.34 -9.72 -14.50
C GLU A 125 25.06 -10.20 -13.82
N ALA A 126 24.13 -9.28 -13.49
CA ALA A 126 22.83 -9.62 -12.97
C ALA A 126 22.06 -10.52 -13.96
N LEU A 127 22.05 -10.16 -15.23
CA LEU A 127 21.42 -10.95 -16.30
C LEU A 127 21.94 -12.39 -16.31
N LYS A 128 23.26 -12.60 -16.26
CA LYS A 128 23.86 -13.94 -16.24
C LYS A 128 23.43 -14.76 -15.04
N LEU A 129 23.37 -14.12 -13.86
CA LEU A 129 22.96 -14.78 -12.65
C LEU A 129 21.46 -15.14 -12.67
N TYR A 130 20.60 -14.23 -13.12
CA TYR A 130 19.17 -14.54 -13.27
C TYR A 130 18.92 -15.61 -14.33
N GLN A 131 19.67 -15.58 -15.44
CA GLN A 131 19.61 -16.64 -16.47
C GLN A 131 19.99 -18.01 -15.87
N ALA A 132 21.07 -18.07 -15.12
CA ALA A 132 21.47 -19.30 -14.42
C ALA A 132 20.41 -19.76 -13.40
N GLY A 133 19.72 -18.82 -12.74
CA GLY A 133 18.59 -19.09 -11.85
C GLY A 133 17.38 -19.67 -12.58
N VAL A 134 17.04 -19.15 -13.75
CA VAL A 134 15.98 -19.69 -14.62
C VAL A 134 16.30 -21.12 -15.03
N GLU A 135 17.51 -21.36 -15.56
CA GLU A 135 17.98 -22.70 -15.96
C GLU A 135 18.00 -23.69 -14.79
N ALA A 136 18.43 -23.23 -13.61
CA ALA A 136 18.38 -24.03 -12.39
C ALA A 136 16.95 -24.42 -12.01
N GLY A 137 16.02 -23.45 -12.06
CA GLY A 137 14.60 -23.70 -11.81
C GLY A 137 13.96 -24.66 -12.82
N GLU A 138 14.32 -24.55 -14.10
CA GLU A 138 13.85 -25.48 -15.14
C GLU A 138 14.33 -26.92 -14.89
N ARG A 139 15.60 -27.09 -14.51
CA ARG A 139 16.14 -28.43 -14.15
C ARG A 139 15.46 -28.99 -12.89
N ALA A 140 15.24 -28.14 -11.88
CA ALA A 140 14.60 -28.51 -10.62
C ALA A 140 13.14 -28.97 -10.83
N LEU A 141 12.41 -28.28 -11.68
CA LEU A 141 10.99 -28.53 -11.93
C LEU A 141 10.75 -29.68 -12.93
N GLY A 142 11.63 -29.82 -13.94
CA GLY A 142 11.47 -30.72 -15.07
C GLY A 142 10.33 -30.30 -16.01
N ALA A 143 10.41 -30.71 -17.26
CA ALA A 143 9.49 -30.30 -18.34
C ALA A 143 8.01 -30.60 -18.05
N LYS A 144 7.72 -31.70 -17.34
CA LYS A 144 6.37 -32.15 -16.98
C LYS A 144 5.65 -31.12 -16.10
N SER A 145 6.36 -30.46 -15.18
CA SER A 145 5.81 -29.46 -14.29
C SER A 145 5.19 -28.27 -15.02
N PHE A 146 5.78 -27.86 -16.15
CA PHE A 146 5.31 -26.73 -16.96
C PHE A 146 3.99 -27.01 -17.69
N THR A 147 3.65 -28.26 -17.90
CA THR A 147 2.37 -28.67 -18.49
C THR A 147 1.33 -28.99 -17.44
N GLU A 148 1.69 -29.71 -16.39
CA GLU A 148 0.75 -30.14 -15.33
C GLU A 148 0.31 -29.00 -14.42
N ASN A 149 1.19 -28.02 -14.18
CA ASN A 149 0.94 -26.89 -13.28
C ASN A 149 0.62 -25.58 -14.03
N LEU A 150 0.34 -25.65 -15.32
CA LEU A 150 0.00 -24.48 -16.12
C LEU A 150 -1.22 -23.76 -15.52
N GLY A 151 -1.11 -22.45 -15.33
CA GLY A 151 -2.14 -21.60 -14.73
C GLY A 151 -2.04 -21.43 -13.21
N TYR A 152 -1.22 -22.23 -12.51
CA TYR A 152 -1.14 -22.25 -11.05
C TYR A 152 0.27 -22.06 -10.49
N PHE A 153 1.23 -21.63 -11.31
CA PHE A 153 2.65 -21.62 -10.94
C PHE A 153 2.95 -20.88 -9.64
N TRP A 154 2.34 -19.74 -9.36
CA TRP A 154 2.60 -19.05 -8.09
C TRP A 154 1.91 -19.71 -6.89
N GLY A 155 0.82 -20.42 -7.12
CA GLY A 155 0.12 -21.19 -6.08
C GLY A 155 0.96 -22.36 -5.54
N ILE A 156 1.89 -22.87 -6.34
CA ILE A 156 2.74 -24.01 -6.02
C ILE A 156 4.08 -23.51 -5.49
N LEU A 157 4.41 -23.77 -4.24
CA LEU A 157 5.60 -23.21 -3.58
C LEU A 157 6.91 -23.53 -4.30
N LYS A 158 7.09 -24.77 -4.77
CA LYS A 158 8.31 -25.21 -5.47
C LYS A 158 8.55 -24.53 -6.82
N THR A 159 7.56 -23.84 -7.42
CA THR A 159 7.74 -23.13 -8.69
C THR A 159 8.10 -21.65 -8.50
N ARG A 160 7.90 -21.10 -7.30
CA ARG A 160 8.19 -19.69 -7.00
C ARG A 160 9.64 -19.27 -7.21
N PRO A 161 10.67 -20.08 -6.86
CA PRO A 161 12.06 -19.76 -7.14
C PRO A 161 12.32 -19.50 -8.63
N TYR A 162 11.77 -20.32 -9.52
CA TYR A 162 11.82 -20.13 -10.96
C TYR A 162 11.15 -18.81 -11.38
N MET A 163 9.97 -18.52 -10.87
CA MET A 163 9.22 -17.32 -11.20
C MET A 163 9.95 -16.04 -10.75
N ARG A 164 10.62 -16.06 -9.58
CA ARG A 164 11.45 -14.94 -9.11
C ARG A 164 12.68 -14.71 -10.02
N ALA A 165 13.40 -15.78 -10.34
CA ALA A 165 14.56 -15.69 -11.25
C ALA A 165 14.13 -15.16 -12.62
N ARG A 166 12.99 -15.61 -13.14
CA ARG A 166 12.48 -15.19 -14.44
C ARG A 166 12.03 -13.73 -14.47
N ALA A 167 11.41 -13.24 -13.40
CA ALA A 167 11.08 -11.82 -13.28
C ALA A 167 12.32 -10.93 -13.31
N GLY A 168 13.37 -11.29 -12.55
CA GLY A 168 14.64 -10.57 -12.57
C GLY A 168 15.34 -10.63 -13.93
N LEU A 169 15.30 -11.77 -14.61
CA LEU A 169 15.81 -11.91 -15.98
C LEU A 169 15.10 -10.95 -16.95
N ALA A 170 13.76 -10.93 -16.94
CA ALA A 170 12.96 -10.07 -17.80
C ALA A 170 13.27 -8.59 -17.56
N GLN A 171 13.41 -8.18 -16.29
CA GLN A 171 13.79 -6.82 -15.96
C GLN A 171 15.19 -6.46 -16.49
N CYS A 172 16.18 -7.32 -16.32
CA CYS A 172 17.52 -7.08 -16.88
C CYS A 172 17.51 -6.96 -18.42
N LEU A 173 16.74 -7.81 -19.10
CA LEU A 173 16.56 -7.74 -20.54
C LEU A 173 15.95 -6.39 -20.97
N TRP A 174 14.94 -5.91 -20.24
CA TRP A 174 14.34 -4.60 -20.49
C TRP A 174 15.36 -3.46 -20.36
N GLU A 175 16.12 -3.43 -19.26
CA GLU A 175 17.13 -2.39 -19.01
C GLU A 175 18.27 -2.41 -20.04
N LEU A 176 18.59 -3.57 -20.63
CA LEU A 176 19.56 -3.73 -21.71
C LEU A 176 19.00 -3.40 -23.11
N GLY A 177 17.76 -2.93 -23.22
CA GLY A 177 17.11 -2.61 -24.48
C GLY A 177 16.63 -3.83 -25.29
N LYS A 178 16.67 -5.03 -24.70
CA LYS A 178 16.15 -6.27 -25.31
C LYS A 178 14.64 -6.41 -25.02
N HIS A 179 13.90 -5.39 -25.43
CA HIS A 179 12.51 -5.17 -25.04
C HIS A 179 11.58 -6.32 -25.43
N LYS A 180 11.76 -6.90 -26.65
CA LYS A 180 10.92 -8.02 -27.10
C LYS A 180 11.11 -9.26 -26.23
N GLU A 181 12.37 -9.63 -25.95
CA GLU A 181 12.68 -10.76 -25.09
C GLU A 181 12.07 -10.58 -23.69
N ALA A 182 12.16 -9.36 -23.12
CA ALA A 182 11.55 -9.05 -21.82
C ALA A 182 10.03 -9.22 -21.84
N ILE A 183 9.35 -8.70 -22.86
CA ILE A 183 7.88 -8.81 -23.02
C ILE A 183 7.49 -10.29 -23.15
N GLU A 184 8.20 -11.09 -23.95
CA GLU A 184 7.94 -12.53 -24.07
C GLU A 184 8.04 -13.26 -22.74
N HIS A 185 9.04 -12.91 -21.90
CA HIS A 185 9.16 -13.48 -20.57
C HIS A 185 7.96 -13.09 -19.67
N TYR A 186 7.56 -11.82 -19.65
CA TYR A 186 6.41 -11.37 -18.86
C TYR A 186 5.09 -12.01 -19.32
N GLN A 187 4.86 -12.09 -20.63
CA GLN A 187 3.67 -12.74 -21.20
C GLN A 187 3.61 -14.22 -20.82
N ASP A 188 4.72 -14.93 -20.89
CA ASP A 188 4.78 -16.34 -20.53
C ASP A 188 4.63 -16.55 -19.01
N MET A 189 5.14 -15.62 -18.19
CA MET A 189 4.88 -15.65 -16.74
C MET A 189 3.40 -15.49 -16.42
N LEU A 190 2.66 -14.62 -17.11
CA LEU A 190 1.21 -14.49 -16.95
C LEU A 190 0.46 -15.73 -17.49
N ARG A 191 0.96 -16.39 -18.55
CA ARG A 191 0.42 -17.66 -19.04
C ARG A 191 0.60 -18.77 -17.99
N LEU A 192 1.74 -18.82 -17.32
CA LEU A 192 2.02 -19.78 -16.25
C LEU A 192 1.21 -19.49 -14.98
N ASN A 193 0.91 -18.24 -14.70
CA ASN A 193 0.16 -17.81 -13.52
C ASN A 193 -0.78 -16.64 -13.84
N PRO A 194 -1.95 -16.87 -14.47
CA PRO A 194 -2.90 -15.82 -14.83
C PRO A 194 -3.47 -15.03 -13.64
N GLY A 195 -3.50 -15.62 -12.43
CA GLY A 195 -3.90 -14.93 -11.20
C GLY A 195 -2.92 -13.85 -10.74
N ASP A 196 -1.75 -13.79 -11.36
CA ASP A 196 -0.71 -12.76 -11.23
C ASP A 196 -0.46 -12.23 -9.80
N ASN A 197 -0.20 -13.10 -8.88
CA ASN A 197 0.13 -12.74 -7.50
C ASN A 197 1.46 -11.97 -7.35
N GLN A 198 2.26 -11.90 -8.43
CA GLN A 198 3.53 -11.17 -8.48
C GLN A 198 3.40 -9.73 -9.00
N GLY A 199 2.27 -9.38 -9.63
CA GLY A 199 2.07 -8.07 -10.25
C GLY A 199 2.80 -7.91 -11.59
N ILE A 200 3.07 -9.00 -12.30
CA ILE A 200 3.76 -8.99 -13.62
C ILE A 200 2.96 -8.21 -14.66
N ARG A 201 1.62 -8.19 -14.56
CA ARG A 201 0.75 -7.40 -15.45
C ARG A 201 1.08 -5.90 -15.44
N TYR A 202 1.49 -5.34 -14.30
CA TYR A 202 1.88 -3.93 -14.22
C TYR A 202 3.19 -3.66 -14.97
N LEU A 203 4.18 -4.53 -14.79
CA LEU A 203 5.46 -4.45 -15.52
C LEU A 203 5.24 -4.60 -17.03
N LEU A 204 4.45 -5.59 -17.44
CA LEU A 204 4.11 -5.80 -18.84
C LEU A 204 3.34 -4.62 -19.43
N ALA A 205 2.35 -4.08 -18.72
CA ALA A 205 1.59 -2.92 -19.18
C ALA A 205 2.47 -1.68 -19.40
N ALA A 206 3.40 -1.41 -18.47
CA ALA A 206 4.36 -0.31 -18.61
C ALA A 206 5.28 -0.52 -19.83
N CYS A 207 5.78 -1.75 -20.03
CA CYS A 207 6.61 -2.10 -21.19
C CYS A 207 5.85 -1.94 -22.50
N LEU A 208 4.63 -2.45 -22.61
CA LEU A 208 3.80 -2.34 -23.82
C LEU A 208 3.47 -0.88 -24.13
N LEU A 209 3.12 -0.09 -23.12
CA LEU A 209 2.86 1.34 -23.29
C LEU A 209 4.12 2.07 -23.80
N GLU A 210 5.28 1.79 -23.22
CA GLU A 210 6.54 2.41 -23.64
C GLU A 210 6.95 2.05 -25.06
N MET A 211 6.66 0.81 -25.50
CA MET A 211 6.88 0.34 -26.86
C MET A 211 5.82 0.84 -27.85
N GLY A 212 4.69 1.36 -27.39
CA GLY A 212 3.56 1.79 -28.20
C GLY A 212 2.77 0.63 -28.79
N ASP A 213 2.84 -0.55 -28.19
CA ASP A 213 2.02 -1.72 -28.57
C ASP A 213 0.64 -1.62 -27.92
N ILE A 214 -0.20 -0.76 -28.51
CA ILE A 214 -1.49 -0.40 -27.95
C ILE A 214 -2.47 -1.56 -28.03
N GLU A 215 -2.38 -2.40 -29.06
CA GLU A 215 -3.25 -3.57 -29.22
C GLU A 215 -3.00 -4.61 -28.12
N ALA A 216 -1.74 -4.99 -27.89
CA ALA A 216 -1.39 -5.91 -26.82
C ALA A 216 -1.71 -5.33 -25.42
N LEU A 217 -1.51 -4.01 -25.24
CA LEU A 217 -1.83 -3.33 -23.99
C LEU A 217 -3.35 -3.33 -23.72
N GLU A 218 -4.18 -3.06 -24.72
CA GLU A 218 -5.65 -3.12 -24.59
C GLU A 218 -6.12 -4.54 -24.24
N GLN A 219 -5.56 -5.56 -24.89
CA GLN A 219 -5.86 -6.96 -24.56
C GLN A 219 -5.48 -7.29 -23.11
N LEU A 220 -4.31 -6.83 -22.65
CA LEU A 220 -3.87 -7.03 -21.25
C LEU A 220 -4.80 -6.33 -20.26
N LEU A 221 -5.18 -5.06 -20.51
CA LEU A 221 -6.11 -4.33 -19.68
C LEU A 221 -7.48 -5.00 -19.58
N GLY A 222 -7.94 -5.64 -20.68
CA GLY A 222 -9.20 -6.39 -20.71
C GLY A 222 -9.19 -7.72 -19.96
N GLN A 223 -8.01 -8.26 -19.65
CA GLN A 223 -7.87 -9.52 -18.89
C GLN A 223 -8.05 -9.33 -17.38
N TYR A 224 -7.80 -8.13 -16.87
CA TYR A 224 -7.83 -7.83 -15.43
C TYR A 224 -8.75 -6.64 -15.19
N ASP A 225 -9.77 -6.81 -14.35
CA ASP A 225 -10.71 -5.75 -13.97
C ASP A 225 -10.36 -5.26 -12.57
N GLU A 226 -9.67 -4.12 -12.49
CA GLU A 226 -9.23 -3.54 -11.24
C GLU A 226 -9.20 -2.01 -11.26
N PRO A 227 -9.71 -1.37 -10.20
CA PRO A 227 -9.75 0.09 -10.10
C PRO A 227 -8.44 0.65 -9.54
N THR A 228 -7.32 0.42 -10.23
CA THR A 228 -6.02 0.98 -9.86
C THR A 228 -5.65 2.16 -10.75
N ALA A 229 -4.78 3.05 -10.28
CA ALA A 229 -4.25 4.13 -11.14
C ALA A 229 -3.61 3.57 -12.40
N ALA A 230 -2.92 2.42 -12.31
CA ALA A 230 -2.30 1.76 -13.45
C ALA A 230 -3.32 1.39 -14.53
N TRP A 231 -4.48 0.85 -14.15
CA TRP A 231 -5.53 0.47 -15.10
C TRP A 231 -6.33 1.66 -15.59
N LEU A 232 -6.77 2.53 -14.69
CA LEU A 232 -7.66 3.64 -15.05
C LEU A 232 -6.94 4.69 -15.92
N TYR A 233 -5.76 5.16 -15.53
CA TYR A 233 -5.03 6.15 -16.31
C TYR A 233 -4.48 5.57 -17.61
N THR A 234 -4.01 4.33 -17.61
CA THR A 234 -3.52 3.68 -18.82
C THR A 234 -4.66 3.37 -19.78
N GLY A 235 -5.82 2.90 -19.27
CA GLY A 235 -7.02 2.70 -20.09
C GLY A 235 -7.53 4.00 -20.75
N ALA A 236 -7.52 5.12 -19.99
CA ALA A 236 -7.85 6.43 -20.54
C ALA A 236 -6.86 6.85 -21.66
N LEU A 237 -5.55 6.60 -21.45
CA LEU A 237 -4.52 6.90 -22.43
C LEU A 237 -4.65 6.03 -23.70
N VAL A 238 -4.92 4.73 -23.55
CA VAL A 238 -5.18 3.81 -24.67
C VAL A 238 -6.36 4.32 -25.51
N THR A 239 -7.48 4.66 -24.87
CA THR A 239 -8.66 5.21 -25.55
C THR A 239 -8.34 6.53 -26.28
N PHE A 240 -7.54 7.41 -25.66
CA PHE A 240 -7.07 8.64 -26.29
C PHE A 240 -6.16 8.35 -27.53
N LEU A 241 -5.28 7.39 -27.45
CA LEU A 241 -4.39 7.03 -28.56
C LEU A 241 -5.16 6.45 -29.76
N GLN A 242 -6.26 5.75 -29.49
CA GLN A 242 -7.12 5.15 -30.53
C GLN A 242 -8.10 6.14 -31.15
N HIS A 243 -8.71 7.00 -30.33
CA HIS A 243 -9.87 7.83 -30.72
C HIS A 243 -9.63 9.34 -30.58
N GLY A 244 -8.42 9.76 -30.15
CA GLY A 244 -8.10 11.15 -29.87
C GLY A 244 -8.86 11.69 -28.66
N ASP A 245 -9.02 13.02 -28.62
CA ASP A 245 -9.81 13.72 -27.59
C ASP A 245 -11.33 13.54 -27.87
N SER A 246 -11.85 12.39 -27.54
CA SER A 246 -13.23 11.98 -27.73
C SER A 246 -14.04 12.03 -26.41
N PRO A 247 -15.37 12.04 -26.44
CA PRO A 247 -16.18 11.97 -25.22
C PRO A 247 -15.84 10.75 -24.36
N GLU A 248 -15.50 9.61 -24.98
CA GLU A 248 -15.14 8.39 -24.27
C GLU A 248 -13.77 8.52 -23.57
N SER A 249 -12.74 9.01 -24.27
CA SER A 249 -11.43 9.23 -23.66
C SER A 249 -11.48 10.27 -22.54
N GLN A 250 -12.28 11.34 -22.72
CA GLN A 250 -12.52 12.34 -21.68
C GLN A 250 -13.19 11.73 -20.44
N GLN A 251 -14.22 10.91 -20.61
CA GLN A 251 -14.92 10.26 -19.51
C GLN A 251 -13.98 9.34 -18.72
N ARG A 252 -13.19 8.50 -19.40
CA ARG A 252 -12.22 7.61 -18.76
C ARG A 252 -11.12 8.38 -18.01
N LEU A 253 -10.64 9.50 -18.58
CA LEU A 253 -9.67 10.34 -17.89
C LEU A 253 -10.25 11.01 -16.64
N ILE A 254 -11.52 11.44 -16.73
CA ILE A 254 -12.22 12.01 -15.57
C ILE A 254 -12.33 10.97 -14.44
N GLU A 255 -12.69 9.74 -14.75
CA GLU A 255 -12.76 8.63 -13.79
C GLU A 255 -11.40 8.35 -13.16
N ALA A 256 -10.33 8.31 -13.94
CA ALA A 256 -8.98 8.14 -13.45
C ALA A 256 -8.56 9.28 -12.50
N LEU A 257 -8.86 10.55 -12.87
CA LEU A 257 -8.61 11.73 -12.04
C LEU A 257 -9.42 11.74 -10.74
N GLU A 258 -10.62 11.17 -10.74
CA GLU A 258 -11.46 11.03 -9.55
C GLU A 258 -10.94 9.94 -8.61
N HIS A 259 -10.46 8.85 -9.20
CA HIS A 259 -9.90 7.74 -8.43
C HIS A 259 -8.59 8.15 -7.75
N ASN A 260 -7.64 8.71 -8.49
CA ASN A 260 -6.38 9.17 -7.93
C ASN A 260 -5.95 10.54 -8.50
N PRO A 261 -6.34 11.65 -7.84
CA PRO A 261 -6.03 13.01 -8.31
C PRO A 261 -4.54 13.37 -8.20
N TYR A 262 -3.74 12.55 -7.50
CA TYR A 262 -2.32 12.81 -7.28
C TYR A 262 -1.44 12.42 -8.47
N VAL A 263 -1.91 11.61 -9.41
CA VAL A 263 -1.14 11.15 -10.58
C VAL A 263 -0.83 12.30 -11.54
N ALA A 264 -1.85 13.09 -11.91
CA ALA A 264 -1.70 14.15 -12.92
C ALA A 264 -0.59 15.17 -12.58
N PRO A 265 -0.42 15.66 -11.33
CA PRO A 265 0.68 16.55 -10.98
C PRO A 265 2.08 15.99 -11.26
N TYR A 266 2.30 14.66 -11.14
CA TYR A 266 3.58 14.05 -11.47
C TYR A 266 3.77 13.93 -12.98
N LEU A 267 2.77 13.45 -13.72
CA LEU A 267 2.81 13.33 -15.18
C LEU A 267 2.99 14.69 -15.87
N LEU A 268 2.39 15.75 -15.32
CA LEU A 268 2.52 17.13 -15.80
C LEU A 268 3.84 17.82 -15.35
N GLY A 269 4.71 17.12 -14.63
CA GLY A 269 5.96 17.69 -14.13
C GLY A 269 5.81 18.80 -13.06
N LYS A 270 4.59 18.95 -12.48
CA LYS A 270 4.33 19.91 -11.40
C LYS A 270 4.86 19.42 -10.06
N LYS A 271 5.04 18.10 -9.92
CA LYS A 271 5.70 17.42 -8.80
C LYS A 271 6.85 16.57 -9.30
N ARG A 272 7.93 16.51 -8.50
CA ARG A 272 9.06 15.63 -8.77
C ARG A 272 8.86 14.28 -8.09
N LEU A 273 9.30 13.22 -8.74
CA LEU A 273 9.37 11.90 -8.12
C LEU A 273 10.40 11.93 -6.99
N PRO A 274 10.14 11.24 -5.86
CA PRO A 274 11.11 11.09 -4.79
C PRO A 274 12.32 10.29 -5.27
N LYS A 275 13.48 10.48 -4.63
CA LYS A 275 14.71 9.72 -4.95
C LYS A 275 14.56 8.23 -4.69
N ARG A 276 13.77 7.84 -3.68
CA ARG A 276 13.41 6.47 -3.37
C ARG A 276 11.90 6.31 -3.55
N LEU A 277 11.51 5.28 -4.29
CA LEU A 277 10.10 4.94 -4.44
C LEU A 277 9.55 4.37 -3.12
N PRO A 278 8.26 4.57 -2.85
CA PRO A 278 7.63 4.04 -1.65
C PRO A 278 7.63 2.51 -1.67
N ASP A 279 7.90 1.90 -0.52
CA ASP A 279 7.92 0.45 -0.34
C ASP A 279 6.50 -0.15 -0.32
N TYR A 280 5.49 0.69 -0.23
CA TYR A 280 4.08 0.29 -0.12
C TYR A 280 3.17 1.39 -0.71
N MET A 281 2.03 1.01 -1.27
CA MET A 281 0.99 1.91 -1.78
C MET A 281 -0.40 1.42 -1.35
N GLY A 282 -1.34 2.37 -1.21
CA GLY A 282 -2.78 2.12 -1.11
C GLY A 282 -3.48 2.64 -2.38
N PHE A 283 -4.62 2.04 -2.73
CA PHE A 283 -5.38 2.48 -3.89
C PHE A 283 -5.91 3.90 -3.70
N GLY A 284 -5.70 4.76 -4.70
CA GLY A 284 -6.10 6.17 -4.68
C GLY A 284 -5.20 7.09 -3.85
N ASP A 285 -4.10 6.58 -3.28
CA ASP A 285 -3.19 7.36 -2.47
C ASP A 285 -2.02 7.99 -3.27
N LYS A 286 -1.18 8.76 -2.58
CA LYS A 286 -0.02 9.43 -3.21
C LYS A 286 1.09 8.46 -3.59
N ASN A 287 1.26 7.39 -2.85
CA ASN A 287 2.29 6.39 -3.12
C ASN A 287 1.96 5.64 -4.41
N GLU A 288 0.68 5.30 -4.63
CA GLU A 288 0.23 4.75 -5.91
C GLU A 288 0.52 5.72 -7.06
N ALA A 289 0.25 7.01 -6.87
CA ALA A 289 0.53 8.03 -7.88
C ALA A 289 2.03 8.16 -8.20
N VAL A 290 2.89 8.07 -7.19
CA VAL A 290 4.36 8.08 -7.36
C VAL A 290 4.82 6.86 -8.16
N ILE A 291 4.35 5.66 -7.77
CA ILE A 291 4.70 4.41 -8.45
C ILE A 291 4.20 4.45 -9.89
N TYR A 292 2.92 4.82 -10.11
CA TYR A 292 2.37 4.97 -11.45
C TYR A 292 3.20 5.91 -12.33
N ALA A 293 3.49 7.10 -11.83
CA ALA A 293 4.25 8.09 -12.60
C ALA A 293 5.70 7.65 -12.86
N ALA A 294 6.31 6.88 -11.96
CA ALA A 294 7.64 6.34 -12.16
C ALA A 294 7.66 5.24 -13.23
N GLU A 295 6.67 4.37 -13.25
CA GLU A 295 6.62 3.21 -14.15
C GLU A 295 6.01 3.56 -15.51
N PHE A 296 4.94 4.36 -15.55
CA PHE A 296 4.19 4.65 -16.77
C PHE A 296 4.49 6.04 -17.39
N GLY A 297 5.19 6.91 -16.67
CA GLY A 297 5.41 8.30 -17.09
C GLY A 297 6.13 8.42 -18.44
N ILE A 298 7.07 7.53 -18.75
CA ILE A 298 7.78 7.51 -20.04
C ILE A 298 6.80 7.24 -21.19
N GLY A 299 5.88 6.30 -21.01
CA GLY A 299 4.84 6.00 -21.99
C GLY A 299 3.95 7.22 -22.27
N TRP A 300 3.53 7.94 -21.23
CA TRP A 300 2.77 9.19 -21.36
C TRP A 300 3.53 10.26 -22.13
N LEU A 301 4.84 10.40 -21.88
CA LEU A 301 5.68 11.39 -22.58
C LEU A 301 5.88 11.03 -24.05
N LYS A 302 5.97 9.73 -24.39
CA LYS A 302 6.11 9.25 -25.77
C LYS A 302 4.77 9.35 -26.53
N ALA A 303 3.65 9.28 -25.85
CA ALA A 303 2.32 9.36 -26.45
C ALA A 303 2.01 10.78 -26.95
N LYS A 304 1.97 10.95 -28.29
CA LYS A 304 1.79 12.27 -28.91
C LYS A 304 0.49 12.94 -28.48
N GLY A 305 0.59 14.12 -27.89
CA GLY A 305 -0.55 14.94 -27.46
C GLY A 305 -1.14 14.56 -26.10
N ALA A 306 -0.76 13.43 -25.51
CA ALA A 306 -1.33 12.92 -24.27
C ALA A 306 -1.14 13.87 -23.07
N ILE A 307 0.05 14.45 -22.91
CA ILE A 307 0.34 15.40 -21.82
C ILE A 307 -0.51 16.67 -21.96
N SER A 308 -0.64 17.23 -23.17
CA SER A 308 -1.47 18.42 -23.38
C SER A 308 -2.96 18.13 -23.17
N TRP A 309 -3.42 16.95 -23.56
CA TRP A 309 -4.78 16.47 -23.32
C TRP A 309 -5.06 16.31 -21.82
N LEU A 310 -4.16 15.65 -21.08
CA LEU A 310 -4.22 15.52 -19.63
C LEU A 310 -4.24 16.90 -18.96
N GLU A 311 -3.35 17.82 -19.38
CA GLU A 311 -3.26 19.16 -18.80
C GLU A 311 -4.56 19.94 -18.99
N SER A 312 -5.11 19.92 -20.21
CA SER A 312 -6.38 20.58 -20.54
C SER A 312 -7.54 20.07 -19.66
N THR A 313 -7.69 18.75 -19.57
CA THR A 313 -8.75 18.11 -18.76
C THR A 313 -8.56 18.38 -17.27
N TYR A 314 -7.32 18.30 -16.77
CA TYR A 314 -7.00 18.53 -15.36
C TYR A 314 -7.34 19.97 -14.94
N TYR A 315 -6.99 21.01 -15.73
CA TYR A 315 -7.29 22.40 -15.37
C TYR A 315 -8.73 22.78 -15.64
N SER A 316 -9.37 22.24 -16.67
CA SER A 316 -10.80 22.48 -16.91
C SER A 316 -11.66 22.04 -15.72
N ARG A 317 -11.27 20.95 -15.04
CA ARG A 317 -11.95 20.51 -13.82
C ARG A 317 -11.68 21.39 -12.61
N GLN A 318 -10.47 21.96 -12.49
CA GLN A 318 -10.16 22.90 -11.41
C GLN A 318 -10.81 24.26 -11.59
N ALA A 319 -11.00 24.70 -12.85
CA ALA A 319 -11.63 25.97 -13.21
C ALA A 319 -13.16 25.89 -13.18
N ALA A 320 -13.75 24.71 -13.32
CA ALA A 320 -15.19 24.52 -13.15
C ALA A 320 -15.54 24.87 -11.69
N PRO A 321 -16.50 25.81 -11.45
CA PRO A 321 -16.96 26.05 -10.10
C PRO A 321 -17.40 24.72 -9.54
N GLN A 322 -17.01 24.40 -8.31
CA GLN A 322 -17.51 23.22 -7.58
C GLN A 322 -19.01 23.40 -7.30
N GLY A 323 -19.79 23.32 -8.34
CA GLY A 323 -21.19 23.56 -8.37
C GLY A 323 -21.88 22.43 -9.10
N ARG A 324 -22.40 21.51 -8.32
CA ARG A 324 -23.42 20.51 -8.66
C ARG A 324 -23.01 19.51 -9.75
N SER A 325 -22.55 18.33 -9.30
CA SER A 325 -22.90 17.10 -10.00
C SER A 325 -24.36 17.20 -10.44
N LYS A 326 -24.63 17.02 -11.75
CA LYS A 326 -25.99 16.81 -12.21
C LYS A 326 -26.57 15.70 -11.35
N PRO A 327 -27.79 15.86 -10.80
CA PRO A 327 -28.41 14.75 -10.09
C PRO A 327 -28.49 13.57 -11.07
N LEU A 328 -28.00 12.39 -10.62
CA LEU A 328 -28.38 11.14 -11.26
C LEU A 328 -29.90 11.20 -11.44
N ASP A 329 -30.37 10.89 -12.63
CA ASP A 329 -31.80 10.73 -12.92
C ASP A 329 -32.26 9.46 -12.20
N ILE A 330 -32.50 9.60 -10.89
CA ILE A 330 -32.99 8.52 -10.04
C ILE A 330 -34.50 8.43 -10.37
N PRO A 331 -34.99 7.27 -10.83
CA PRO A 331 -36.42 7.12 -11.13
C PRO A 331 -37.25 7.56 -9.93
N GLU A 332 -38.31 8.34 -10.21
CA GLU A 332 -39.20 8.95 -9.18
C GLU A 332 -39.78 7.91 -8.20
N ALA A 333 -39.88 6.64 -8.64
CA ALA A 333 -40.25 5.51 -7.79
C ALA A 333 -39.23 5.20 -6.70
N PHE A 334 -37.93 5.47 -6.94
CA PHE A 334 -36.85 5.26 -5.96
C PHE A 334 -36.82 6.39 -4.92
N LEU A 335 -37.12 7.63 -5.36
CA LEU A 335 -37.20 8.78 -4.45
C LEU A 335 -38.40 8.65 -3.50
N LYS A 336 -39.56 8.12 -3.97
CA LYS A 336 -40.72 7.87 -3.13
C LYS A 336 -40.50 6.78 -2.07
N ALA A 337 -39.61 5.80 -2.28
CA ALA A 337 -39.26 4.79 -1.30
C ALA A 337 -38.42 5.36 -0.16
N PHE A 338 -37.62 6.40 -0.41
CA PHE A 338 -36.80 7.09 0.62
C PHE A 338 -37.60 8.19 1.37
N GLU A 339 -38.68 8.73 0.80
CA GLU A 339 -39.51 9.73 1.46
C GLU A 339 -40.50 9.15 2.50
N SER A 340 -40.66 7.82 2.52
CA SER A 340 -41.63 7.17 3.41
C SER A 340 -41.08 6.76 4.80
N GLU A 341 -39.78 6.90 5.05
CA GLU A 341 -39.17 6.50 6.36
C GLU A 341 -38.72 7.66 7.26
N ASP A 342 -38.89 8.92 6.87
CA ASP A 342 -38.49 10.07 7.70
C ASP A 342 -39.64 11.04 8.03
N LYS A 343 -40.77 10.50 8.51
CA LYS A 343 -41.83 11.28 9.15
C LYS A 343 -42.05 10.82 10.60
N THR A 344 -41.02 10.95 11.41
CA THR A 344 -41.20 11.21 12.85
C THR A 344 -40.63 12.60 13.14
N SER A 345 -41.53 13.56 12.95
CA SER A 345 -41.37 14.93 13.36
C SER A 345 -41.03 15.02 14.85
N GLN A 346 -39.85 15.53 15.16
CA GLN A 346 -39.62 16.21 16.42
C GLN A 346 -39.46 17.71 16.18
N PRO A 347 -40.05 18.54 17.06
CA PRO A 347 -40.13 19.98 16.82
C PRO A 347 -38.75 20.62 16.90
N ALA A 348 -38.55 21.63 16.06
CA ALA A 348 -37.39 22.53 16.08
C ALA A 348 -37.13 23.05 17.49
N ARG A 349 -36.15 22.47 18.20
CA ARG A 349 -35.52 23.12 19.33
C ARG A 349 -34.47 24.07 18.75
N GLN A 350 -34.67 25.35 18.92
CA GLN A 350 -33.62 26.36 18.92
C GLN A 350 -32.61 25.99 20.02
N ASN A 351 -31.64 25.17 19.68
CA ASN A 351 -30.46 24.98 20.53
C ASN A 351 -29.34 25.80 19.92
N SER A 352 -28.86 26.81 20.65
CA SER A 352 -27.59 27.45 20.39
C SER A 352 -26.52 26.36 20.19
N GLU A 353 -25.80 26.44 19.04
CA GLU A 353 -24.74 25.46 18.76
C GLU A 353 -23.66 25.55 19.83
N LYS A 354 -23.27 24.44 20.42
CA LYS A 354 -22.22 24.39 21.44
C LYS A 354 -20.84 24.33 20.77
N ILE A 355 -19.88 25.02 21.36
CA ILE A 355 -18.50 25.03 20.94
C ILE A 355 -17.66 24.22 21.89
N TYR A 356 -16.95 23.25 21.34
CA TYR A 356 -16.01 22.39 22.04
C TYR A 356 -14.59 22.92 21.87
N THR A 357 -13.89 23.19 22.98
CA THR A 357 -12.49 23.65 22.97
C THR A 357 -11.57 22.49 23.30
N PHE A 358 -10.76 22.06 22.32
CA PHE A 358 -9.78 21.01 22.48
C PHE A 358 -8.37 21.58 22.64
N LYS A 359 -7.57 21.04 23.55
CA LYS A 359 -6.12 21.14 23.54
C LYS A 359 -5.58 19.90 22.83
N VAL A 360 -4.81 20.09 21.78
CA VAL A 360 -4.11 19.06 21.03
C VAL A 360 -2.63 19.24 21.27
N SER A 361 -1.91 18.24 21.76
CA SER A 361 -0.47 18.28 22.02
C SER A 361 0.23 17.09 21.38
N LEU A 362 1.45 17.28 20.87
CA LEU A 362 2.28 16.17 20.42
C LEU A 362 2.58 15.25 21.60
N LYS A 363 2.47 13.94 21.41
CA LYS A 363 2.71 12.97 22.47
C LYS A 363 4.17 12.90 22.90
N GLU A 364 5.10 13.06 21.95
CA GLU A 364 6.54 13.01 22.18
C GLU A 364 7.11 14.35 22.65
N SER A 365 6.42 15.47 22.34
CA SER A 365 6.78 16.83 22.72
C SER A 365 5.57 17.58 23.22
N PRO A 366 5.08 17.31 24.46
CA PRO A 366 3.83 17.86 25.00
C PRO A 366 3.81 19.38 25.20
N GLU A 367 4.98 20.02 25.17
CA GLU A 367 5.16 21.48 25.17
C GLU A 367 4.69 22.11 23.84
N ILE A 368 4.62 21.35 22.75
CA ILE A 368 4.07 21.78 21.46
C ILE A 368 2.59 21.42 21.43
N TRP A 369 1.75 22.43 21.49
CA TRP A 369 0.30 22.21 21.52
C TRP A 369 -0.46 23.38 20.87
N HIS A 370 -1.69 23.05 20.40
CA HIS A 370 -2.65 24.03 19.88
C HIS A 370 -4.00 23.88 20.57
N LYS A 371 -4.73 25.00 20.68
CA LYS A 371 -6.15 25.02 21.08
C LYS A 371 -7.01 25.21 19.86
N ILE A 372 -8.01 24.33 19.71
CA ILE A 372 -8.91 24.30 18.56
C ILE A 372 -10.34 24.37 19.10
N GLU A 373 -11.12 25.32 18.61
CA GLU A 373 -12.56 25.39 18.84
C GLU A 373 -13.30 24.83 17.63
N ILE A 374 -14.32 24.02 17.88
CA ILE A 374 -15.13 23.33 16.89
C ILE A 374 -16.60 23.29 17.31
N GLU A 375 -17.53 23.45 16.37
CA GLU A 375 -18.97 23.35 16.63
C GLU A 375 -19.42 21.92 16.92
N SER A 376 -20.43 21.79 17.74
CA SER A 376 -21.05 20.50 18.11
C SER A 376 -21.55 19.70 16.89
N SER A 377 -22.04 20.38 15.86
CA SER A 377 -22.52 19.80 14.59
C SER A 377 -21.41 19.31 13.66
N GLN A 378 -20.19 19.81 13.82
CA GLN A 378 -19.04 19.39 13.01
C GLN A 378 -18.53 18.00 13.43
N THR A 379 -17.71 17.38 12.58
CA THR A 379 -17.29 15.96 12.72
C THR A 379 -15.82 15.83 13.14
N LEU A 380 -15.41 14.62 13.50
CA LEU A 380 -13.99 14.31 13.72
C LEU A 380 -13.11 14.58 12.51
N HIS A 381 -13.67 14.48 11.28
CA HIS A 381 -12.94 14.88 10.07
C HIS A 381 -12.67 16.39 10.01
N HIS A 382 -13.59 17.23 10.47
CA HIS A 382 -13.36 18.67 10.58
C HIS A 382 -12.28 18.96 11.65
N LEU A 383 -12.28 18.22 12.76
CA LEU A 383 -11.23 18.32 13.78
C LEU A 383 -9.86 17.91 13.22
N HIS A 384 -9.79 16.80 12.46
CA HIS A 384 -8.57 16.40 11.75
C HIS A 384 -8.03 17.52 10.87
N LYS A 385 -8.87 18.13 10.03
CA LYS A 385 -8.42 19.24 9.15
C LYS A 385 -7.89 20.46 9.94
N ALA A 386 -8.50 20.75 11.08
CA ALA A 386 -8.03 21.82 11.94
C ALA A 386 -6.68 21.48 12.60
N ILE A 387 -6.48 20.24 13.03
CA ILE A 387 -5.19 19.75 13.56
C ILE A 387 -4.13 19.80 12.47
N PHE A 388 -4.42 19.28 11.29
CA PHE A 388 -3.53 19.29 10.13
C PHE A 388 -3.00 20.70 9.84
N LYS A 389 -3.91 21.69 9.82
CA LYS A 389 -3.55 23.11 9.63
C LYS A 389 -2.77 23.67 10.82
N ALA A 390 -3.14 23.33 12.06
CA ALA A 390 -2.51 23.86 13.27
C ALA A 390 -1.04 23.44 13.39
N TYR A 391 -0.73 22.22 12.93
CA TYR A 391 0.62 21.66 12.93
C TYR A 391 1.38 21.91 11.62
N GLU A 392 0.88 22.81 10.76
CA GLU A 392 1.52 23.19 9.49
C GLU A 392 1.85 21.97 8.60
N ARG A 393 1.02 20.91 8.69
CA ARG A 393 1.17 19.74 7.84
C ARG A 393 0.76 20.08 6.41
N TYR A 394 1.48 19.57 5.43
CA TYR A 394 1.28 19.87 4.02
C TYR A 394 1.02 18.64 3.17
N ASP A 395 1.35 17.45 3.69
CA ASP A 395 1.11 16.18 3.02
C ASP A 395 0.05 15.36 3.78
N GLU A 396 -1.08 15.05 3.09
CA GLU A 396 -2.21 14.34 3.71
C GLU A 396 -1.93 12.84 3.77
N HIS A 397 -2.10 12.26 4.96
CA HIS A 397 -1.97 10.83 5.23
C HIS A 397 -3.23 10.28 5.91
N LEU A 398 -3.27 8.95 6.05
CA LEU A 398 -4.30 8.30 6.86
C LEU A 398 -4.21 8.78 8.30
N TYR A 399 -5.35 8.90 8.93
CA TYR A 399 -5.46 9.30 10.33
C TYR A 399 -6.50 8.48 11.07
N ALA A 400 -6.36 8.41 12.39
CA ALA A 400 -7.36 7.81 13.27
C ALA A 400 -7.48 8.53 14.61
N PHE A 401 -8.71 8.55 15.15
CA PHE A 401 -8.99 8.97 16.52
C PHE A 401 -9.32 7.74 17.36
N PHE A 402 -8.72 7.60 18.55
CA PHE A 402 -8.94 6.50 19.47
C PHE A 402 -9.57 7.04 20.77
N LEU A 403 -10.90 6.98 20.87
CA LEU A 403 -11.65 7.60 21.98
C LEU A 403 -11.44 6.94 23.34
N SER A 404 -10.93 5.71 23.37
CA SER A 404 -10.55 5.03 24.63
C SER A 404 -9.25 5.54 25.24
N ASN A 405 -8.49 6.40 24.54
CA ASN A 405 -7.14 6.84 24.90
C ASN A 405 -6.10 5.71 24.94
N LYS A 406 -6.35 4.63 24.19
CA LYS A 406 -5.41 3.52 24.01
C LYS A 406 -4.98 3.48 22.54
N PRO A 407 -3.65 3.46 22.24
CA PRO A 407 -3.17 3.28 20.86
C PRO A 407 -3.73 2.00 20.24
N TRP A 408 -4.08 2.07 18.96
CA TRP A 408 -4.52 0.94 18.13
C TRP A 408 -5.78 0.20 18.61
N ASP A 409 -6.55 0.79 19.51
CA ASP A 409 -7.85 0.24 19.96
C ASP A 409 -8.91 0.41 18.87
N SER A 410 -9.06 -0.60 18.01
CA SER A 410 -10.01 -0.60 16.90
C SER A 410 -11.47 -0.46 17.33
N SER A 411 -11.85 -0.88 18.55
CA SER A 411 -13.21 -0.81 19.06
C SER A 411 -13.68 0.63 19.28
N SER A 412 -12.75 1.55 19.58
CA SER A 412 -12.99 2.97 19.83
C SER A 412 -12.46 3.87 18.70
N ALA A 413 -11.97 3.29 17.60
CA ALA A 413 -11.32 4.00 16.51
C ALA A 413 -12.31 4.63 15.52
N TYR A 414 -11.96 5.82 15.05
CA TYR A 414 -12.63 6.54 13.96
C TYR A 414 -11.61 7.00 12.94
N SER A 415 -11.82 6.64 11.68
CA SER A 415 -10.96 6.97 10.54
C SER A 415 -11.79 7.28 9.30
N LEU A 416 -11.16 7.48 8.16
CA LEU A 416 -11.85 7.42 6.88
C LEU A 416 -12.30 5.97 6.60
N PRO A 417 -13.46 5.75 5.98
CA PRO A 417 -13.94 4.42 5.69
C PRO A 417 -12.99 3.71 4.72
N HIS A 418 -12.63 2.47 5.03
CA HIS A 418 -11.95 1.55 4.16
C HIS A 418 -12.80 0.28 4.02
N PRO A 419 -12.93 -0.32 2.83
CA PRO A 419 -13.83 -1.46 2.60
C PRO A 419 -13.63 -2.64 3.56
N GLU A 420 -12.40 -2.86 4.02
CA GLU A 420 -12.04 -3.98 4.90
C GLU A 420 -11.93 -3.58 6.38
N SER A 421 -12.16 -2.32 6.74
CA SER A 421 -12.00 -1.87 8.11
C SER A 421 -13.34 -1.77 8.85
N HIS A 422 -13.42 -2.39 10.03
CA HIS A 422 -14.54 -2.23 10.97
C HIS A 422 -14.47 -0.91 11.77
N VAL A 423 -13.64 0.05 11.35
CA VAL A 423 -13.43 1.34 12.01
C VAL A 423 -14.60 2.28 11.69
N LYS A 424 -15.05 3.03 12.70
CA LYS A 424 -16.16 3.97 12.55
C LYS A 424 -15.76 5.15 11.65
N ASN A 425 -16.70 5.66 10.85
CA ASN A 425 -16.45 6.72 9.88
C ASN A 425 -16.33 8.11 10.55
N ALA A 426 -15.13 8.68 10.54
CA ALA A 426 -14.82 10.00 11.09
C ALA A 426 -15.58 11.16 10.38
N LYS A 427 -15.94 11.01 9.09
CA LYS A 427 -16.74 12.02 8.36
C LYS A 427 -18.19 12.09 8.83
N ARG A 428 -18.71 11.03 9.47
CA ARG A 428 -20.07 10.96 9.99
C ARG A 428 -20.16 11.13 11.50
N ALA A 429 -19.02 11.08 12.20
CA ALA A 429 -18.93 11.15 13.66
C ALA A 429 -18.97 12.62 14.12
N ARG A 430 -20.17 13.14 14.42
CA ARG A 430 -20.35 14.50 14.94
C ARG A 430 -19.81 14.60 16.37
N ILE A 431 -19.23 15.75 16.72
CA ILE A 431 -18.63 16.02 18.03
C ILE A 431 -19.64 15.82 19.18
N ASP A 432 -20.88 16.30 19.00
CA ASP A 432 -21.94 16.14 20.00
C ASP A 432 -22.39 14.69 20.23
N SER A 433 -22.25 13.84 19.21
CA SER A 433 -22.66 12.42 19.29
C SER A 433 -21.64 11.52 19.99
N LEU A 434 -20.42 12.04 20.27
CA LEU A 434 -19.33 11.24 20.86
C LEU A 434 -19.40 11.11 22.40
N GLY A 435 -20.36 11.75 23.07
CA GLY A 435 -20.51 11.69 24.52
C GLY A 435 -19.31 12.25 25.29
N LEU A 436 -18.59 13.22 24.69
CA LEU A 436 -17.40 13.82 25.30
C LEU A 436 -17.77 14.70 26.52
N ARG A 437 -16.95 14.62 27.55
CA ARG A 437 -17.09 15.46 28.75
C ARG A 437 -15.79 16.25 28.97
N VAL A 438 -15.89 17.43 29.59
CA VAL A 438 -14.72 18.23 29.96
C VAL A 438 -13.70 17.38 30.75
N LYS A 439 -12.42 17.55 30.42
CA LYS A 439 -11.27 16.75 30.89
C LYS A 439 -11.11 15.38 30.19
N LYS A 440 -12.06 14.95 29.32
CA LYS A 440 -11.87 13.73 28.51
C LYS A 440 -10.61 13.85 27.67
N LYS A 441 -9.79 12.80 27.70
CA LYS A 441 -8.61 12.63 26.87
C LYS A 441 -8.80 11.49 25.87
N PHE A 442 -8.27 11.63 24.68
CA PHE A 442 -8.23 10.61 23.66
C PHE A 442 -7.04 10.85 22.70
N LEU A 443 -6.71 9.85 21.89
CA LEU A 443 -5.56 9.92 21.00
C LEU A 443 -5.99 10.24 19.57
N TYR A 444 -5.11 10.93 18.86
CA TYR A 444 -5.17 11.11 17.43
C TYR A 444 -3.82 10.73 16.83
N LEU A 445 -3.85 9.88 15.83
CA LEU A 445 -2.71 9.47 15.02
C LEU A 445 -2.87 10.09 13.64
N PHE A 446 -1.83 10.76 13.19
CA PHE A 446 -1.71 11.23 11.82
C PHE A 446 -0.47 10.57 11.22
N ASP A 447 -0.60 10.09 9.99
CA ASP A 447 0.40 9.31 9.28
C ASP A 447 0.75 8.00 10.01
N PHE A 448 0.23 6.88 9.51
CA PHE A 448 0.47 5.55 10.11
C PHE A 448 1.90 5.06 9.88
N GLY A 449 2.65 5.67 8.94
CA GLY A 449 4.06 5.37 8.69
C GLY A 449 4.98 6.08 9.67
N ASP A 450 4.84 7.40 9.82
CA ASP A 450 5.67 8.22 10.71
C ASP A 450 5.11 8.34 12.13
N GLU A 451 3.89 7.83 12.37
CA GLU A 451 3.23 7.74 13.67
C GLU A 451 3.18 9.05 14.46
N TRP A 452 2.69 10.14 13.86
CA TRP A 452 2.52 11.40 14.54
C TRP A 452 1.38 11.33 15.57
N TRP A 453 1.71 10.89 16.79
CA TRP A 453 0.76 10.77 17.87
C TRP A 453 0.48 12.10 18.57
N HIS A 454 -0.80 12.39 18.74
CA HIS A 454 -1.26 13.57 19.48
C HIS A 454 -2.20 13.15 20.61
N LEU A 455 -2.04 13.82 21.75
CA LEU A 455 -3.00 13.72 22.86
C LEU A 455 -4.00 14.87 22.75
N ILE A 456 -5.26 14.54 22.62
CA ILE A 456 -6.36 15.51 22.59
C ILE A 456 -7.06 15.53 23.94
N GLN A 457 -7.27 16.71 24.50
CA GLN A 457 -8.02 16.91 25.75
C GLN A 457 -9.12 17.93 25.52
N LEU A 458 -10.36 17.58 25.85
CA LEU A 458 -11.47 18.52 25.88
C LEU A 458 -11.33 19.43 27.10
N LEU A 459 -11.15 20.72 26.86
CA LEU A 459 -10.96 21.73 27.91
C LEU A 459 -12.26 22.35 28.36
N ASP A 460 -13.16 22.68 27.41
CA ASP A 460 -14.38 23.44 27.69
C ASP A 460 -15.48 23.14 26.66
N ILE A 461 -16.72 23.39 27.05
CA ILE A 461 -17.92 23.35 26.22
C ILE A 461 -18.72 24.61 26.53
N LYS A 462 -18.82 25.55 25.58
CA LYS A 462 -19.53 26.82 25.74
C LYS A 462 -20.59 27.02 24.67
N GLU A 463 -21.48 27.99 24.86
CA GLU A 463 -22.43 28.42 23.84
C GLU A 463 -21.69 29.11 22.66
N GLY A 464 -22.15 28.90 21.43
CA GLY A 464 -21.52 29.46 20.24
C GLY A 464 -21.77 30.96 20.06
N GLU A 465 -20.82 31.61 19.41
CA GLU A 465 -20.92 33.03 18.99
C GLU A 465 -21.52 33.07 17.57
N SER A 466 -22.57 33.85 17.35
CA SER A 466 -23.37 33.81 16.11
C SER A 466 -22.67 34.26 14.82
N GLU A 467 -21.48 34.85 14.91
CA GLU A 467 -20.72 35.38 13.73
C GLU A 467 -19.37 34.71 13.48
N SER A 468 -18.99 33.70 14.27
CA SER A 468 -17.67 33.08 14.19
C SER A 468 -17.68 31.85 13.30
N LYS A 469 -16.64 31.70 12.46
CA LYS A 469 -16.44 30.49 11.63
C LYS A 469 -15.63 29.43 12.40
N TYR A 470 -16.11 28.19 12.43
CA TYR A 470 -15.46 27.04 13.03
C TYR A 470 -15.17 25.93 11.99
N PRO A 471 -14.15 25.05 12.21
CA PRO A 471 -13.23 25.07 13.35
C PRO A 471 -12.21 26.21 13.24
N ARG A 472 -11.74 26.71 14.39
CA ARG A 472 -10.71 27.77 14.47
C ARG A 472 -9.61 27.45 15.49
N ILE A 473 -8.39 27.89 15.20
CA ILE A 473 -7.25 27.78 16.11
C ILE A 473 -7.24 29.04 16.97
N VAL A 474 -7.35 28.86 18.29
CA VAL A 474 -7.50 29.99 19.25
C VAL A 474 -6.30 30.18 20.18
N GLY A 475 -5.25 29.39 20.00
CA GLY A 475 -3.99 29.51 20.73
C GLY A 475 -3.07 28.33 20.47
N GLY A 476 -1.81 28.48 20.85
CA GLY A 476 -0.79 27.46 20.67
C GLY A 476 0.51 27.84 21.34
N GLN A 477 1.40 26.87 21.49
CA GLN A 477 2.75 27.03 22.00
C GLN A 477 3.67 26.03 21.30
N GLY A 478 4.91 26.48 21.02
CA GLY A 478 5.94 25.70 20.36
C GLY A 478 5.80 25.75 18.84
N LYS A 479 6.90 25.49 18.13
CA LYS A 479 6.93 25.36 16.69
C LYS A 479 6.74 23.89 16.33
N SER A 480 5.83 23.61 15.42
CA SER A 480 5.66 22.24 14.91
C SER A 480 6.95 21.76 14.27
N PRO A 481 7.43 20.54 14.57
CA PRO A 481 8.50 19.93 13.79
C PRO A 481 8.04 19.78 12.34
N PRO A 482 8.96 19.84 11.36
CA PRO A 482 8.63 19.60 9.96
C PRO A 482 8.00 18.23 9.82
N GLN A 483 7.10 18.06 8.86
CA GLN A 483 6.43 16.77 8.63
C GLN A 483 7.43 15.67 8.29
N TYR A 484 8.49 16.02 7.55
CA TYR A 484 9.63 15.16 7.22
C TYR A 484 10.92 15.87 7.65
N LEU A 485 11.85 15.15 8.22
CA LEU A 485 13.18 15.67 8.53
C LEU A 485 13.97 15.78 7.22
N ASP A 486 14.56 16.94 6.96
CA ASP A 486 15.54 17.11 5.88
C ASP A 486 16.74 16.19 6.15
N GLU A 487 17.14 15.40 5.13
CA GLU A 487 18.22 14.41 5.24
C GLU A 487 19.62 15.02 5.46
N GLU A 488 19.75 16.35 5.58
CA GLU A 488 21.03 17.04 5.81
C GLU A 488 21.39 17.21 7.29
N GLU A 489 20.53 16.81 8.24
CA GLU A 489 20.80 16.88 9.69
C GLU A 489 20.92 15.48 10.37
N LYS A 490 21.36 14.48 9.63
CA LYS A 490 21.70 13.17 10.22
C LYS A 490 23.18 12.83 10.09
#